data_06a9580274c0e2edf08112520b28bb69
#
_entry.id   06a9580274c0e2edf08112520b28bb69
#
_cell.length_a   1.000
_cell.length_b   1.000
_cell.length_c   1.000
_cell.angle_alpha   90.00
_cell.angle_beta   90.00
_cell.angle_gamma   90.00
#
_symmetry.space_group_name_H-M   'P 1'
#
loop_
_entity.id
_entity.type
_entity.pdbx_description
1 polymer ?
#
loop_
_entity_poly.entity_id
_entity_poly.type
_entity_poly.pdbx_seq_one_letter_code
_entity_poly.pdbx_strand_id
1 'polypeptide(L)'
;PYAGWLSAAAASAESAAGQARAVVGVFEAALAATVDPFVIAANRSRLVSLALSNLFGQNTPAIAAAEFDYELMWAQDVAAMLGYHTGASAAAEALAPFGSPLASLAAAAEPAKSLAVNLGLANVGLFNAGSGNVGSYNVGAGNVGSYNVGGGNIGGNNVGLGNVG
;
A
#
# COMPACT_ATOMS: atom_id res chain seq x y z
N PRO A 1 -24.26 -9.39 10.13
CA PRO A 1 -23.42 -8.83 9.05
C PRO A 1 -22.34 -7.88 9.61
N TYR A 2 -22.69 -6.88 10.43
CA TYR A 2 -21.77 -5.87 10.93
C TYR A 2 -20.69 -6.42 11.87
N ALA A 3 -21.04 -7.32 12.78
CA ALA A 3 -20.08 -7.97 13.68
C ALA A 3 -19.04 -8.80 12.90
N GLY A 4 -19.47 -9.51 11.86
CA GLY A 4 -18.54 -10.24 10.99
C GLY A 4 -17.56 -9.34 10.25
N TRP A 5 -18.03 -8.20 9.78
CA TRP A 5 -17.17 -7.19 9.17
C TRP A 5 -16.14 -6.62 10.17
N LEU A 6 -16.56 -6.28 11.39
CA LEU A 6 -15.66 -5.82 12.45
C LEU A 6 -14.58 -6.86 12.78
N SER A 7 -14.98 -8.13 12.89
CA SER A 7 -14.02 -9.21 13.15
C SER A 7 -13.00 -9.36 12.01
N ALA A 8 -13.44 -9.26 10.76
CA ALA A 8 -12.54 -9.31 9.61
C ALA A 8 -11.59 -8.09 9.55
N ALA A 9 -12.10 -6.90 9.85
CA ALA A 9 -11.29 -5.69 9.93
C ALA A 9 -10.24 -5.77 11.06
N ALA A 10 -10.62 -6.30 12.22
CA ALA A 10 -9.70 -6.52 13.34
C ALA A 10 -8.60 -7.52 12.97
N ALA A 11 -8.96 -8.65 12.34
CA ALA A 11 -7.99 -9.63 11.88
C ALA A 11 -7.01 -9.06 10.84
N SER A 12 -7.50 -8.22 9.93
CA SER A 12 -6.66 -7.53 8.95
C SER A 12 -5.69 -6.54 9.61
N ALA A 13 -6.14 -5.80 10.62
CA ALA A 13 -5.31 -4.90 11.38
C ALA A 13 -4.24 -5.64 12.19
N GLU A 14 -4.58 -6.76 12.82
CA GLU A 14 -3.63 -7.62 13.52
C GLU A 14 -2.57 -8.20 12.58
N SER A 15 -2.99 -8.66 11.40
CA SER A 15 -2.08 -9.14 10.36
C SER A 15 -1.10 -8.03 9.93
N ALA A 16 -1.60 -6.83 9.64
CA ALA A 16 -0.75 -5.69 9.27
C ALA A 16 0.24 -5.30 10.40
N ALA A 17 -0.20 -5.33 11.65
CA ALA A 17 0.66 -5.10 12.80
C ALA A 17 1.73 -6.20 12.95
N GLY A 18 1.38 -7.45 12.65
CA GLY A 18 2.32 -8.57 12.60
C GLY A 18 3.40 -8.36 11.55
N GLN A 19 3.02 -7.97 10.34
CA GLN A 19 3.97 -7.68 9.26
C GLN A 19 4.89 -6.50 9.59
N ALA A 20 4.35 -5.44 10.21
CA ALA A 20 5.16 -4.31 10.66
C ALA A 20 6.23 -4.74 11.69
N ARG A 21 5.89 -5.61 12.64
CA ARG A 21 6.85 -6.17 13.60
C ARG A 21 7.88 -7.08 12.92
N ALA A 22 7.47 -7.84 11.91
CA ALA A 22 8.38 -8.67 11.14
C ALA A 22 9.44 -7.82 10.43
N VAL A 23 9.06 -6.69 9.83
CA VAL A 23 10.02 -5.74 9.20
C VAL A 23 11.00 -5.19 10.24
N VAL A 24 10.54 -4.85 11.45
CA VAL A 24 11.44 -4.40 12.53
C VAL A 24 12.45 -5.49 12.88
N GLY A 25 12.01 -6.73 13.04
CA GLY A 25 12.91 -7.85 13.33
C GLY A 25 13.92 -8.12 12.23
N VAL A 26 13.51 -8.00 10.96
CA VAL A 26 14.41 -8.14 9.80
C VAL A 26 15.44 -7.00 9.77
N PHE A 27 15.03 -5.78 10.10
CA PHE A 27 15.93 -4.64 10.19
C PHE A 27 16.96 -4.80 11.31
N GLU A 28 16.52 -5.20 12.51
CA GLU A 28 17.41 -5.44 13.66
C GLU A 28 18.41 -6.57 13.36
N ALA A 29 17.96 -7.64 12.70
CA ALA A 29 18.84 -8.73 12.28
C ALA A 29 19.88 -8.27 11.27
N ALA A 30 19.48 -7.45 10.28
CA ALA A 30 20.41 -6.89 9.31
C ALA A 30 21.45 -5.97 9.98
N LEU A 31 20.99 -5.10 10.88
CA LEU A 31 21.88 -4.20 11.63
C LEU A 31 22.90 -4.99 12.46
N ALA A 32 22.47 -6.07 13.12
CA ALA A 32 23.35 -6.93 13.89
C ALA A 32 24.32 -7.75 13.02
N ALA A 33 23.97 -8.02 11.76
CA ALA A 33 24.77 -8.79 10.83
C ALA A 33 25.77 -7.93 10.04
N THR A 34 25.60 -6.60 9.96
CA THR A 34 26.54 -5.71 9.30
C THR A 34 27.85 -5.62 10.07
N VAL A 35 28.95 -5.47 9.32
CA VAL A 35 30.29 -5.36 9.91
C VAL A 35 30.44 -4.02 10.64
N ASP A 36 30.98 -4.06 11.85
CA ASP A 36 31.25 -2.84 12.63
C ASP A 36 32.22 -1.92 11.87
N PRO A 37 31.90 -0.63 11.68
CA PRO A 37 32.77 0.32 11.00
C PRO A 37 34.18 0.43 11.58
N PHE A 38 34.36 0.17 12.87
CA PHE A 38 35.69 0.15 13.51
C PHE A 38 36.54 -1.02 13.03
N VAL A 39 35.94 -2.18 12.73
CA VAL A 39 36.65 -3.34 12.18
C VAL A 39 37.15 -3.02 10.75
N ILE A 40 36.30 -2.38 9.95
CA ILE A 40 36.65 -1.93 8.59
C ILE A 40 37.80 -0.90 8.67
N ALA A 41 37.70 0.08 9.55
CA ALA A 41 38.73 1.10 9.74
C ALA A 41 40.06 0.50 10.21
N ALA A 42 40.04 -0.48 11.10
CA ALA A 42 41.22 -1.20 11.57
C ALA A 42 41.88 -2.00 10.43
N ASN A 43 41.10 -2.70 9.63
CA ASN A 43 41.59 -3.40 8.44
C ASN A 43 42.28 -2.44 7.46
N ARG A 44 41.66 -1.29 7.15
CA ARG A 44 42.22 -0.27 6.28
C ARG A 44 43.51 0.30 6.82
N SER A 45 43.59 0.63 8.11
CA SER A 45 44.80 1.14 8.76
C SER A 45 45.93 0.10 8.74
N ARG A 46 45.62 -1.19 8.96
CA ARG A 46 46.57 -2.29 8.85
C ARG A 46 47.11 -2.41 7.43
N LEU A 47 46.23 -2.38 6.42
CA LEU A 47 46.63 -2.47 5.01
C LEU A 47 47.59 -1.35 4.63
N VAL A 48 47.32 -0.10 5.01
CA VAL A 48 48.17 1.05 4.75
C VAL A 48 49.54 0.86 5.40
N SER A 49 49.56 0.42 6.68
CA SER A 49 50.83 0.19 7.41
C SER A 49 51.69 -0.90 6.75
N LEU A 50 51.04 -2.01 6.31
CA LEU A 50 51.71 -3.10 5.61
C LEU A 50 52.29 -2.63 4.26
N ALA A 51 51.53 -1.83 3.50
CA ALA A 51 51.96 -1.29 2.21
C ALA A 51 53.14 -0.34 2.36
N LEU A 52 53.08 0.59 3.31
CA LEU A 52 54.16 1.56 3.56
C LEU A 52 55.47 0.91 4.04
N SER A 53 55.37 -0.20 4.77
CA SER A 53 56.54 -0.95 5.24
C SER A 53 57.02 -2.04 4.28
N ASN A 54 56.40 -2.19 3.12
CA ASN A 54 56.72 -3.27 2.15
C ASN A 54 57.88 -2.92 1.20
N LEU A 55 58.95 -2.41 1.73
CA LEU A 55 60.08 -1.91 0.94
C LEU A 55 60.78 -2.97 0.07
N PHE A 56 60.76 -4.23 0.50
CA PHE A 56 61.40 -5.36 -0.17
C PHE A 56 60.40 -6.46 -0.57
N GLY A 57 59.09 -6.18 -0.53
CA GLY A 57 58.09 -7.15 -0.88
C GLY A 57 57.75 -8.18 0.21
N GLN A 58 58.36 -8.04 1.42
CA GLN A 58 58.23 -9.03 2.51
C GLN A 58 56.81 -9.09 3.08
N ASN A 59 56.01 -8.03 2.93
CA ASN A 59 54.64 -7.96 3.47
C ASN A 59 53.56 -8.42 2.48
N THR A 60 53.93 -8.78 1.25
CA THR A 60 52.98 -9.18 0.19
C THR A 60 51.93 -10.20 0.67
N PRO A 61 52.28 -11.29 1.38
CA PRO A 61 51.28 -12.23 1.88
C PRO A 61 50.35 -11.61 2.92
N ALA A 62 50.83 -10.72 3.75
CA ALA A 62 50.03 -10.03 4.79
C ALA A 62 49.13 -8.96 4.19
N ILE A 63 49.55 -8.30 3.10
CA ILE A 63 48.72 -7.38 2.32
C ILE A 63 47.54 -8.17 1.67
N ALA A 64 47.87 -9.28 0.99
CA ALA A 64 46.84 -10.14 0.37
C ALA A 64 45.82 -10.68 1.42
N ALA A 65 46.31 -11.03 2.61
CA ALA A 65 45.40 -11.44 3.69
C ALA A 65 44.48 -10.28 4.16
N ALA A 66 45.00 -9.06 4.26
CA ALA A 66 44.18 -7.91 4.67
C ALA A 66 43.14 -7.51 3.58
N GLU A 67 43.51 -7.69 2.30
CA GLU A 67 42.56 -7.51 1.19
C GLU A 67 41.48 -8.57 1.22
N PHE A 68 41.83 -9.84 1.44
CA PHE A 68 40.86 -10.93 1.56
C PHE A 68 39.91 -10.74 2.77
N ASP A 69 40.44 -10.32 3.91
CA ASP A 69 39.61 -9.97 5.08
C ASP A 69 38.58 -8.88 4.74
N TYR A 70 38.97 -7.88 3.93
CA TYR A 70 38.06 -6.84 3.46
C TYR A 70 36.96 -7.39 2.53
N GLU A 71 37.30 -8.27 1.61
CA GLU A 71 36.33 -8.93 0.73
C GLU A 71 35.31 -9.77 1.51
N LEU A 72 35.75 -10.45 2.59
CA LEU A 72 34.85 -11.17 3.48
C LEU A 72 33.89 -10.23 4.22
N MET A 73 34.37 -9.09 4.72
CA MET A 73 33.51 -8.08 5.35
C MET A 73 32.49 -7.53 4.38
N TRP A 74 32.91 -7.24 3.15
CA TRP A 74 31.99 -6.78 2.12
C TRP A 74 30.92 -7.85 1.75
N ALA A 75 31.34 -9.08 1.60
CA ALA A 75 30.41 -10.20 1.33
C ALA A 75 29.40 -10.38 2.47
N GLN A 76 29.82 -10.19 3.73
CA GLN A 76 28.94 -10.23 4.89
C GLN A 76 27.89 -9.11 4.82
N ASP A 77 28.27 -7.89 4.52
CA ASP A 77 27.35 -6.76 4.42
C ASP A 77 26.34 -6.95 3.26
N VAL A 78 26.81 -7.47 2.12
CA VAL A 78 25.92 -7.81 0.99
C VAL A 78 24.91 -8.88 1.40
N ALA A 79 25.34 -9.92 2.13
CA ALA A 79 24.44 -10.96 2.61
C ALA A 79 23.42 -10.42 3.63
N ALA A 80 23.83 -9.53 4.54
CA ALA A 80 22.95 -8.88 5.49
C ALA A 80 21.88 -8.03 4.79
N MET A 81 22.26 -7.24 3.79
CA MET A 81 21.34 -6.41 3.01
C MET A 81 20.40 -7.25 2.12
N LEU A 82 20.87 -8.35 1.56
CA LEU A 82 20.03 -9.28 0.80
C LEU A 82 18.97 -9.92 1.71
N GLY A 83 19.36 -10.33 2.91
CA GLY A 83 18.45 -10.86 3.92
C GLY A 83 17.38 -9.84 4.31
N TYR A 84 17.79 -8.59 4.54
CA TYR A 84 16.87 -7.48 4.80
C TYR A 84 15.87 -7.28 3.66
N HIS A 85 16.37 -7.17 2.43
CA HIS A 85 15.53 -6.97 1.25
C HIS A 85 14.51 -8.10 1.09
N THR A 86 14.95 -9.35 1.23
CA THR A 86 14.08 -10.52 1.09
C THR A 86 12.97 -10.53 2.17
N GLY A 87 13.34 -10.29 3.42
CA GLY A 87 12.39 -10.27 4.53
C GLY A 87 11.42 -9.11 4.45
N ALA A 88 11.88 -7.91 4.09
CA ALA A 88 11.04 -6.74 3.91
C ALA A 88 10.06 -6.90 2.73
N SER A 89 10.51 -7.48 1.61
CA SER A 89 9.66 -7.79 0.46
C SER A 89 8.58 -8.82 0.81
N ALA A 90 8.94 -9.89 1.52
CA ALA A 90 7.98 -10.89 1.97
C ALA A 90 6.91 -10.29 2.91
N ALA A 91 7.31 -9.40 3.82
CA ALA A 91 6.37 -8.69 4.69
C ALA A 91 5.46 -7.74 3.90
N ALA A 92 5.99 -7.06 2.89
CA ALA A 92 5.21 -6.18 2.02
C ALA A 92 4.19 -6.97 1.16
N GLU A 93 4.59 -8.11 0.62
CA GLU A 93 3.71 -9.00 -0.14
C GLU A 93 2.59 -9.59 0.73
N ALA A 94 2.87 -9.86 2.00
CA ALA A 94 1.90 -10.36 2.96
C ALA A 94 0.92 -9.28 3.46
N LEU A 95 1.20 -7.99 3.22
CA LEU A 95 0.26 -6.91 3.44
C LEU A 95 -0.86 -7.00 2.41
N ALA A 96 -1.92 -7.74 2.74
CA ALA A 96 -3.13 -7.73 1.92
C ALA A 96 -3.65 -6.29 1.79
N PRO A 97 -4.00 -5.83 0.58
CA PRO A 97 -4.47 -4.47 0.39
C PRO A 97 -5.65 -4.19 1.32
N PHE A 98 -5.58 -3.12 2.12
CA PHE A 98 -6.69 -2.65 2.96
C PHE A 98 -7.98 -2.36 2.15
N GLY A 99 -7.88 -2.32 0.82
CA GLY A 99 -9.01 -2.24 -0.09
C GLY A 99 -9.87 -3.52 -0.19
N SER A 100 -9.36 -4.67 0.26
CA SER A 100 -10.12 -5.93 0.21
C SER A 100 -11.34 -5.97 1.14
N PRO A 101 -11.34 -5.38 2.35
CA PRO A 101 -12.54 -5.28 3.18
C PRO A 101 -13.66 -4.45 2.54
N LEU A 102 -13.31 -3.39 1.80
CA LEU A 102 -14.29 -2.58 1.06
C LEU A 102 -14.80 -3.31 -0.19
N ALA A 103 -13.95 -4.06 -0.88
CA ALA A 103 -14.35 -4.88 -2.01
C ALA A 103 -15.24 -6.07 -1.57
N SER A 104 -14.96 -6.68 -0.41
CA SER A 104 -15.81 -7.72 0.16
C SER A 104 -17.11 -7.17 0.73
N LEU A 105 -17.14 -5.93 1.22
CA LEU A 105 -18.38 -5.24 1.60
C LEU A 105 -19.24 -4.94 0.37
N ALA A 106 -18.62 -4.54 -0.74
CA ALA A 106 -19.28 -4.34 -2.02
C ALA A 106 -19.76 -5.67 -2.64
N ALA A 107 -19.08 -6.78 -2.38
CA ALA A 107 -19.47 -8.11 -2.84
C ALA A 107 -20.49 -8.81 -1.92
N ALA A 108 -20.51 -8.45 -0.63
CA ALA A 108 -21.52 -8.92 0.34
C ALA A 108 -22.80 -8.04 0.35
N ALA A 109 -22.73 -6.84 -0.22
CA ALA A 109 -23.93 -6.19 -0.72
C ALA A 109 -24.39 -7.07 -1.89
N GLU A 110 -25.49 -7.84 -1.70
CA GLU A 110 -26.33 -8.39 -2.76
C GLU A 110 -26.25 -7.45 -3.98
N PRO A 111 -26.26 -7.94 -5.26
CA PRO A 111 -25.98 -7.07 -6.39
C PRO A 111 -26.76 -5.80 -6.16
N ALA A 112 -26.06 -4.81 -5.66
CA ALA A 112 -26.64 -3.53 -5.36
C ALA A 112 -27.18 -3.12 -6.70
N LYS A 113 -28.50 -3.22 -6.85
CA LYS A 113 -29.22 -2.50 -7.87
C LYS A 113 -28.47 -1.20 -8.00
N SER A 114 -27.67 -1.08 -9.05
CA SER A 114 -26.71 -0.04 -9.38
C SER A 114 -26.78 1.11 -8.36
N LEU A 115 -25.70 1.41 -7.64
CA LEU A 115 -25.70 2.46 -6.62
C LEU A 115 -26.54 3.60 -7.16
N ALA A 116 -27.80 3.66 -6.70
CA ALA A 116 -28.71 4.72 -7.07
C ALA A 116 -28.21 5.97 -6.36
N VAL A 117 -27.20 6.61 -6.94
CA VAL A 117 -26.67 7.86 -6.39
C VAL A 117 -27.70 8.93 -6.70
N ASN A 118 -28.64 9.09 -5.77
CA ASN A 118 -29.57 10.20 -5.78
C ASN A 118 -29.01 11.27 -4.85
N LEU A 119 -28.87 12.48 -5.36
CA LEU A 119 -28.51 13.64 -4.59
C LEU A 119 -29.79 14.38 -4.16
N GLY A 120 -30.12 14.38 -2.85
CA GLY A 120 -31.31 15.03 -2.30
C GLY A 120 -32.30 14.05 -1.65
N LEU A 121 -33.56 14.49 -1.49
CA LEU A 121 -34.56 13.77 -0.69
C LEU A 121 -35.66 13.15 -1.55
N ALA A 122 -36.16 11.97 -1.12
CA ALA A 122 -37.34 11.33 -1.70
C ALA A 122 -37.29 11.07 -3.21
N ASN A 123 -36.09 10.86 -3.76
CA ASN A 123 -35.94 10.44 -5.14
C ASN A 123 -36.11 8.93 -5.29
N VAL A 124 -36.77 8.49 -6.34
CA VAL A 124 -36.97 7.08 -6.70
C VAL A 124 -36.36 6.82 -8.06
N GLY A 125 -35.43 5.83 -8.14
CA GLY A 125 -34.70 5.49 -9.37
C GLY A 125 -33.22 5.81 -9.27
N LEU A 126 -32.58 6.20 -10.38
CA LEU A 126 -31.13 6.31 -10.48
C LEU A 126 -30.68 7.71 -10.90
N PHE A 127 -29.62 8.21 -10.30
CA PHE A 127 -28.92 9.44 -10.72
C PHE A 127 -29.83 10.68 -10.79
N ASN A 128 -30.75 10.83 -9.82
CA ASN A 128 -31.52 12.04 -9.69
C ASN A 128 -30.84 13.05 -8.77
N ALA A 129 -30.91 14.32 -9.11
CA ALA A 129 -30.45 15.42 -8.26
C ALA A 129 -31.60 16.36 -7.93
N GLY A 130 -31.88 16.57 -6.60
CA GLY A 130 -32.98 17.38 -6.13
C GLY A 130 -33.96 16.58 -5.27
N SER A 131 -35.26 16.88 -5.34
CA SER A 131 -36.23 16.26 -4.41
C SER A 131 -37.45 15.70 -5.13
N GLY A 132 -37.90 14.51 -4.71
CA GLY A 132 -39.14 13.92 -5.17
C GLY A 132 -39.20 13.53 -6.66
N ASN A 133 -38.06 13.30 -7.28
CA ASN A 133 -38.02 12.83 -8.66
C ASN A 133 -38.26 11.30 -8.73
N VAL A 134 -39.01 10.87 -9.73
CA VAL A 134 -39.31 9.46 -10.01
C VAL A 134 -38.81 9.12 -11.40
N GLY A 135 -37.87 8.15 -11.48
CA GLY A 135 -37.24 7.75 -12.73
C GLY A 135 -35.71 7.94 -12.65
N SER A 136 -35.08 8.31 -13.77
CA SER A 136 -33.62 8.38 -13.78
C SER A 136 -33.11 9.64 -14.47
N TYR A 137 -31.94 10.10 -14.00
CA TYR A 137 -31.25 11.25 -14.56
C TYR A 137 -32.08 12.55 -14.56
N ASN A 138 -32.91 12.78 -13.54
CA ASN A 138 -33.66 14.02 -13.39
C ASN A 138 -32.90 15.00 -12.50
N VAL A 139 -32.95 16.26 -12.85
CA VAL A 139 -32.38 17.37 -12.08
C VAL A 139 -33.48 18.36 -11.74
N GLY A 140 -33.71 18.59 -10.44
CA GLY A 140 -34.76 19.49 -9.96
C GLY A 140 -35.74 18.82 -9.02
N ALA A 141 -37.03 19.19 -9.06
CA ALA A 141 -38.00 18.69 -8.09
C ALA A 141 -39.29 18.16 -8.75
N GLY A 142 -39.73 16.97 -8.28
CA GLY A 142 -41.05 16.42 -8.67
C GLY A 142 -41.16 15.99 -10.13
N ASN A 143 -40.06 15.67 -10.81
CA ASN A 143 -40.10 15.17 -12.15
C ASN A 143 -40.43 13.67 -12.17
N VAL A 144 -41.23 13.25 -13.15
CA VAL A 144 -41.63 11.84 -13.36
C VAL A 144 -41.20 11.43 -14.77
N GLY A 145 -40.34 10.42 -14.85
CA GLY A 145 -39.73 9.96 -16.11
C GLY A 145 -38.21 10.09 -16.10
N SER A 146 -37.59 10.33 -17.24
CA SER A 146 -36.13 10.35 -17.30
C SER A 146 -35.58 11.54 -18.08
N TYR A 147 -34.38 11.97 -17.66
CA TYR A 147 -33.65 13.08 -18.32
C TYR A 147 -34.39 14.43 -18.28
N ASN A 148 -35.18 14.70 -17.24
CA ASN A 148 -35.86 15.97 -17.07
C ASN A 148 -35.04 16.95 -16.26
N VAL A 149 -35.02 18.21 -16.66
CA VAL A 149 -34.36 19.32 -15.95
C VAL A 149 -35.38 20.38 -15.61
N GLY A 150 -35.58 20.64 -14.31
CA GLY A 150 -36.57 21.63 -13.83
C GLY A 150 -37.53 21.03 -12.82
N GLY A 151 -38.81 21.37 -12.87
CA GLY A 151 -39.76 20.93 -11.85
C GLY A 151 -41.09 20.48 -12.39
N GLY A 152 -41.64 19.38 -11.84
CA GLY A 152 -42.97 18.89 -12.18
C GLY A 152 -43.15 18.42 -13.61
N ASN A 153 -42.06 18.03 -14.29
CA ASN A 153 -42.17 17.53 -15.66
C ASN A 153 -42.57 16.05 -15.64
N ILE A 154 -43.38 15.63 -16.61
CA ILE A 154 -43.83 14.25 -16.83
C ILE A 154 -43.40 13.81 -18.21
N GLY A 155 -42.69 12.67 -18.32
CA GLY A 155 -42.19 12.15 -19.58
C GLY A 155 -40.66 12.16 -19.64
N GLY A 156 -40.08 12.38 -20.80
CA GLY A 156 -38.65 12.33 -20.99
C GLY A 156 -38.02 13.53 -21.68
N ASN A 157 -36.77 13.84 -21.32
CA ASN A 157 -35.98 14.91 -21.95
C ASN A 157 -36.61 16.31 -21.88
N ASN A 158 -37.45 16.61 -20.92
CA ASN A 158 -38.06 17.91 -20.73
C ASN A 158 -37.13 18.88 -20.01
N VAL A 159 -37.10 20.13 -20.46
CA VAL A 159 -36.41 21.23 -19.80
C VAL A 159 -37.43 22.34 -19.48
N GLY A 160 -37.54 22.71 -18.19
CA GLY A 160 -38.48 23.73 -17.73
C GLY A 160 -39.38 23.25 -16.60
N LEU A 161 -40.57 23.83 -16.49
CA LEU A 161 -41.53 23.54 -15.43
C LEU A 161 -42.84 23.02 -15.99
N GLY A 162 -43.38 21.90 -15.45
CA GLY A 162 -44.70 21.40 -15.76
C GLY A 162 -44.91 20.90 -17.19
N ASN A 163 -43.89 20.53 -17.90
CA ASN A 163 -44.02 19.97 -19.24
C ASN A 163 -44.53 18.55 -19.18
N VAL A 164 -45.30 18.15 -20.17
CA VAL A 164 -45.81 16.80 -20.40
C VAL A 164 -45.47 16.38 -21.84
N GLY A 165 -44.56 15.35 -21.97
CA GLY A 165 -44.15 14.88 -23.28
C GLY A 165 -42.94 13.98 -23.26
#